data_29d4dc0d1e5bda083d0809ed46a7d14d
#
_entry.id   29d4dc0d1e5bda083d0809ed46a7d14d
#
_cell.length_a   1.000
_cell.length_b   1.000
_cell.length_c   1.000
_cell.angle_alpha   90.00
_cell.angle_beta   90.00
_cell.angle_gamma   90.00
#
_symmetry.space_group_name_H-M   'P 1'
#
loop_
_entity.id
_entity.type
_entity.pdbx_description
1 polymer ?
#
loop_
_entity_poly.entity_id
_entity_poly.type
_entity_poly.pdbx_seq_one_letter_code
_entity_poly.pdbx_strand_id
1 'polypeptide(L)'
;MPASDVRIVAFGRPERDDPQSSVLTAATTFGASTNLVTSSEGENFSSMDHGAIDWGAALDGSHWLVTSASTTLEGETARYAWGASMTFGEREGSRTVMIADLPEDPSRLAECWGAVIERIRQVHVLFIDPEALDLISRLEGVEEAELLHQVRQRGLVPHVCTVSGSKALVEHALGSVRASADPSLGPYVWLASFICELPAAGPGSEGVERALRAAGMADSTSV
;
A
#
# COMPACT_ATOMS: atom_id res chain seq x y z
N MET A 1 -12.57 12.48 9.44
CA MET A 1 -13.01 11.39 10.32
C MET A 1 -11.88 11.18 11.31
N PRO A 2 -12.11 10.87 12.57
CA PRO A 2 -11.02 10.39 13.41
C PRO A 2 -10.50 9.06 12.84
N ALA A 3 -9.22 8.75 13.04
CA ALA A 3 -8.61 7.51 12.51
C ALA A 3 -9.34 6.24 12.98
N SER A 4 -10.04 6.30 14.14
CA SER A 4 -10.90 5.25 14.66
C SER A 4 -12.07 4.83 13.74
N ASP A 5 -12.42 5.64 12.75
CA ASP A 5 -13.48 5.32 11.80
C ASP A 5 -12.93 4.68 10.50
N VAL A 6 -11.59 4.57 10.37
CA VAL A 6 -10.97 3.96 9.21
C VAL A 6 -10.87 2.46 9.39
N ARG A 7 -11.38 1.70 8.40
CA ARG A 7 -11.25 0.24 8.35
C ARG A 7 -10.27 -0.13 7.23
N ILE A 8 -9.28 -0.93 7.57
CA ILE A 8 -8.21 -1.38 6.67
C ILE A 8 -8.20 -2.90 6.64
N VAL A 9 -8.27 -3.48 5.46
CA VAL A 9 -8.11 -4.91 5.23
C VAL A 9 -6.82 -5.11 4.46
N ALA A 10 -6.02 -6.09 4.84
CA ALA A 10 -4.85 -6.48 4.07
C ALA A 10 -4.94 -7.93 3.62
N PHE A 11 -4.28 -8.25 2.52
CA PHE A 11 -4.08 -9.61 2.06
C PHE A 11 -2.59 -9.95 2.08
N GLY A 12 -2.21 -10.99 2.82
CA GLY A 12 -0.83 -11.40 3.00
C GLY A 12 -0.67 -12.68 3.82
N ARG A 13 0.59 -13.06 4.06
CA ARG A 13 0.91 -14.23 4.88
C ARG A 13 0.57 -14.01 6.35
N PRO A 14 0.13 -15.07 7.06
CA PRO A 14 0.01 -15.00 8.51
C PRO A 14 1.41 -14.95 9.16
N GLU A 15 1.50 -14.28 10.30
CA GLU A 15 2.66 -14.31 11.21
C GLU A 15 4.01 -13.88 10.56
N ARG A 16 3.98 -13.03 9.54
CA ARG A 16 5.19 -12.56 8.88
C ARG A 16 5.33 -11.04 8.98
N ASP A 17 6.60 -10.59 9.09
CA ASP A 17 7.01 -9.18 8.92
C ASP A 17 7.01 -8.82 7.43
N ASP A 18 5.85 -8.90 6.78
CA ASP A 18 5.68 -8.39 5.44
C ASP A 18 5.15 -6.94 5.46
N PRO A 19 5.28 -6.21 4.34
CA PRO A 19 4.90 -4.80 4.26
C PRO A 19 3.47 -4.53 4.71
N GLN A 20 2.52 -5.34 4.26
CA GLN A 20 1.11 -5.15 4.58
C GLN A 20 0.79 -5.43 6.05
N SER A 21 1.42 -6.44 6.68
CA SER A 21 1.27 -6.72 8.11
C SER A 21 1.85 -5.59 8.96
N SER A 22 2.99 -5.02 8.53
CA SER A 22 3.60 -3.85 9.16
C SER A 22 2.68 -2.62 9.09
N VAL A 23 2.02 -2.40 7.94
CA VAL A 23 1.02 -1.32 7.78
C VAL A 23 -0.18 -1.55 8.69
N LEU A 24 -0.73 -2.79 8.79
CA LEU A 24 -1.86 -3.09 9.67
C LEU A 24 -1.51 -2.86 11.14
N THR A 25 -0.33 -3.34 11.57
CA THR A 25 0.15 -3.16 12.94
C THR A 25 0.24 -1.68 13.29
N ALA A 26 0.87 -0.88 12.43
CA ALA A 26 0.97 0.56 12.62
C ALA A 26 -0.41 1.25 12.60
N ALA A 27 -1.29 0.90 11.65
CA ALA A 27 -2.62 1.49 11.57
C ALA A 27 -3.48 1.23 12.81
N THR A 28 -3.31 0.07 13.44
CA THR A 28 -3.97 -0.23 14.73
C THR A 28 -3.55 0.75 15.81
N THR A 29 -2.27 1.16 15.86
CA THR A 29 -1.80 2.16 16.84
C THR A 29 -2.37 3.55 16.59
N PHE A 30 -2.76 3.86 15.36
CA PHE A 30 -3.49 5.09 15.00
C PHE A 30 -5.00 4.99 15.22
N GLY A 31 -5.50 3.86 15.75
CA GLY A 31 -6.91 3.65 16.07
C GLY A 31 -7.77 3.14 14.91
N ALA A 32 -7.18 2.74 13.79
CA ALA A 32 -7.90 2.11 12.69
C ALA A 32 -8.36 0.68 13.07
N SER A 33 -9.50 0.25 12.54
CA SER A 33 -9.92 -1.15 12.59
C SER A 33 -9.21 -1.93 11.49
N THR A 34 -8.49 -2.98 11.84
CA THR A 34 -7.66 -3.74 10.89
C THR A 34 -8.06 -5.21 10.82
N ASN A 35 -7.93 -5.81 9.64
CA ASN A 35 -8.15 -7.23 9.40
C ASN A 35 -7.14 -7.76 8.38
N LEU A 36 -6.53 -8.92 8.66
CA LEU A 36 -5.66 -9.64 7.73
C LEU A 36 -6.41 -10.81 7.12
N VAL A 37 -6.57 -10.80 5.80
CA VAL A 37 -7.05 -11.95 5.03
C VAL A 37 -5.83 -12.77 4.61
N THR A 38 -5.86 -14.05 4.93
CA THR A 38 -4.75 -14.98 4.71
C THR A 38 -5.27 -16.39 4.42
N SER A 39 -4.36 -17.36 4.26
CA SER A 39 -4.74 -18.78 4.19
C SER A 39 -5.42 -19.26 5.48
N SER A 40 -6.24 -20.30 5.36
CA SER A 40 -6.86 -20.96 6.52
C SER A 40 -5.81 -21.55 7.47
N GLU A 41 -6.18 -21.72 8.72
CA GLU A 41 -5.27 -22.32 9.72
C GLU A 41 -4.76 -23.69 9.26
N GLY A 42 -3.44 -23.87 9.28
CA GLY A 42 -2.77 -25.09 8.83
C GLY A 42 -2.62 -25.24 7.31
N GLU A 43 -3.13 -24.31 6.52
CA GLU A 43 -2.99 -24.29 5.08
C GLU A 43 -1.73 -23.52 4.66
N ASN A 44 -1.02 -24.02 3.65
CA ASN A 44 0.14 -23.30 3.12
C ASN A 44 -0.34 -22.14 2.22
N PHE A 45 0.10 -20.93 2.53
CA PHE A 45 -0.26 -19.72 1.78
C PHE A 45 0.03 -19.83 0.28
N SER A 46 1.14 -20.50 -0.11
CA SER A 46 1.54 -20.65 -1.52
C SER A 46 0.61 -21.57 -2.33
N SER A 47 -0.18 -22.40 -1.65
CA SER A 47 -1.11 -23.37 -2.26
C SER A 47 -2.52 -23.28 -1.68
N MET A 48 -2.86 -22.14 -1.10
CA MET A 48 -4.16 -21.88 -0.46
C MET A 48 -5.34 -22.06 -1.42
N ASP A 49 -6.50 -22.43 -0.89
CA ASP A 49 -7.74 -22.39 -1.65
C ASP A 49 -8.26 -20.95 -1.78
N HIS A 50 -7.79 -20.23 -2.79
CA HIS A 50 -8.20 -18.84 -3.02
C HIS A 50 -9.69 -18.69 -3.31
N GLY A 51 -10.37 -19.76 -3.76
CA GLY A 51 -11.81 -19.77 -4.00
C GLY A 51 -12.64 -19.85 -2.72
N ALA A 52 -12.04 -20.28 -1.59
CA ALA A 52 -12.70 -20.33 -0.30
C ALA A 52 -12.77 -18.98 0.42
N ILE A 53 -12.03 -17.96 -0.05
CA ILE A 53 -12.03 -16.63 0.57
C ILE A 53 -13.33 -15.89 0.25
N ASP A 54 -14.13 -15.59 1.28
CA ASP A 54 -15.28 -14.69 1.15
C ASP A 54 -14.82 -13.21 1.15
N TRP A 55 -14.40 -12.76 -0.04
CA TRP A 55 -13.95 -11.38 -0.24
C TRP A 55 -15.03 -10.34 0.05
N GLY A 56 -16.31 -10.67 -0.22
CA GLY A 56 -17.41 -9.77 0.06
C GLY A 56 -17.50 -9.48 1.56
N ALA A 57 -17.53 -10.54 2.39
CA ALA A 57 -17.56 -10.38 3.85
C ALA A 57 -16.28 -9.76 4.40
N ALA A 58 -15.11 -10.10 3.85
CA ALA A 58 -13.84 -9.57 4.31
C ALA A 58 -13.70 -8.06 4.08
N LEU A 59 -14.18 -7.58 2.93
CA LEU A 59 -14.02 -6.19 2.48
C LEU A 59 -15.23 -5.28 2.79
N ASP A 60 -16.32 -5.84 3.30
CA ASP A 60 -17.53 -5.06 3.65
C ASP A 60 -17.19 -3.87 4.54
N GLY A 61 -17.56 -2.66 4.10
CA GLY A 61 -17.31 -1.41 4.82
C GLY A 61 -15.84 -1.02 4.97
N SER A 62 -14.89 -1.69 4.29
CA SER A 62 -13.50 -1.29 4.33
C SER A 62 -13.23 -0.03 3.49
N HIS A 63 -12.37 0.84 4.01
CA HIS A 63 -11.89 2.02 3.28
C HIS A 63 -10.72 1.68 2.37
N TRP A 64 -9.86 0.78 2.86
CA TRP A 64 -8.63 0.41 2.18
C TRP A 64 -8.44 -1.11 2.17
N LEU A 65 -8.02 -1.60 1.00
CA LEU A 65 -7.38 -2.91 0.82
C LEU A 65 -5.88 -2.67 0.65
N VAL A 66 -5.05 -3.23 1.52
CA VAL A 66 -3.58 -3.14 1.44
C VAL A 66 -3.00 -4.46 0.98
N THR A 67 -2.13 -4.41 -0.01
CA THR A 67 -1.40 -5.59 -0.51
C THR A 67 -0.03 -5.19 -1.05
N SER A 68 0.90 -6.14 -1.16
CA SER A 68 2.25 -5.89 -1.68
C SER A 68 2.48 -6.61 -3.01
N ALA A 69 3.43 -6.08 -3.78
CA ALA A 69 3.82 -6.66 -5.07
C ALA A 69 4.48 -8.03 -4.89
N SER A 70 5.30 -8.20 -3.86
CA SER A 70 5.98 -9.47 -3.55
C SER A 70 5.02 -10.62 -3.25
N THR A 71 3.80 -10.34 -2.79
CA THR A 71 2.75 -11.36 -2.59
C THR A 71 2.49 -12.17 -3.87
N THR A 72 2.69 -11.58 -5.04
CA THR A 72 2.51 -12.28 -6.33
C THR A 72 3.55 -13.37 -6.58
N LEU A 73 4.65 -13.38 -5.84
CA LEU A 73 5.75 -14.33 -5.97
C LEU A 73 5.61 -15.54 -5.03
N GLU A 74 4.62 -15.52 -4.15
CA GLU A 74 4.42 -16.52 -3.11
C GLU A 74 3.84 -17.85 -3.62
N GLY A 75 3.29 -17.87 -4.82
CA GLY A 75 2.70 -19.02 -5.47
C GLY A 75 1.57 -18.62 -6.41
N GLU A 76 1.16 -19.56 -7.27
CA GLU A 76 0.14 -19.29 -8.29
C GLU A 76 -1.22 -18.96 -7.65
N THR A 77 -1.63 -19.71 -6.63
CA THR A 77 -2.91 -19.49 -5.96
C THR A 77 -2.93 -18.20 -5.14
N ALA A 78 -1.80 -17.85 -4.48
CA ALA A 78 -1.63 -16.57 -3.81
C ALA A 78 -1.73 -15.39 -4.80
N ARG A 79 -1.14 -15.54 -6.00
CA ARG A 79 -1.25 -14.53 -7.07
C ARG A 79 -2.69 -14.39 -7.57
N TYR A 80 -3.45 -15.48 -7.68
CA TYR A 80 -4.88 -15.41 -8.02
C TYR A 80 -5.69 -14.72 -6.92
N ALA A 81 -5.46 -15.07 -5.64
CA ALA A 81 -6.10 -14.41 -4.52
C ALA A 81 -5.77 -12.91 -4.46
N TRP A 82 -4.51 -12.54 -4.71
CA TRP A 82 -4.06 -11.16 -4.82
C TRP A 82 -4.83 -10.38 -5.91
N GLY A 83 -4.96 -10.95 -7.10
CA GLY A 83 -5.75 -10.35 -8.20
C GLY A 83 -7.25 -10.27 -7.88
N ALA A 84 -7.80 -11.30 -7.25
CA ALA A 84 -9.19 -11.34 -6.81
C ALA A 84 -9.49 -10.27 -5.75
N SER A 85 -8.60 -10.10 -4.76
CA SER A 85 -8.78 -9.11 -3.70
C SER A 85 -9.03 -7.70 -4.24
N MET A 86 -8.26 -7.27 -5.25
CA MET A 86 -8.43 -5.95 -5.87
C MET A 86 -9.74 -5.85 -6.66
N THR A 87 -10.13 -6.90 -7.38
CA THR A 87 -11.38 -6.92 -8.15
C THR A 87 -12.60 -6.85 -7.23
N PHE A 88 -12.57 -7.59 -6.13
CA PHE A 88 -13.62 -7.51 -5.11
C PHE A 88 -13.55 -6.19 -4.32
N GLY A 89 -12.34 -5.66 -4.09
CA GLY A 89 -12.17 -4.33 -3.48
C GLY A 89 -12.91 -3.24 -4.25
N GLU A 90 -12.73 -3.19 -5.57
CA GLU A 90 -13.49 -2.25 -6.42
C GLU A 90 -15.01 -2.44 -6.30
N ARG A 91 -15.48 -3.70 -6.28
CA ARG A 91 -16.89 -4.01 -6.17
C ARG A 91 -17.50 -3.58 -4.84
N GLU A 92 -16.79 -3.79 -3.74
CA GLU A 92 -17.23 -3.43 -2.38
C GLU A 92 -16.93 -1.94 -2.04
N GLY A 93 -16.33 -1.18 -2.96
CA GLY A 93 -15.98 0.23 -2.78
C GLY A 93 -14.74 0.47 -1.93
N SER A 94 -13.97 -0.57 -1.65
CA SER A 94 -12.69 -0.47 -0.98
C SER A 94 -11.61 0.01 -1.96
N ARG A 95 -10.77 0.96 -1.53
CA ARG A 95 -9.70 1.51 -2.36
C ARG A 95 -8.41 0.71 -2.16
N THR A 96 -7.73 0.37 -3.24
CA THR A 96 -6.49 -0.42 -3.16
C THR A 96 -5.28 0.46 -2.86
N VAL A 97 -4.54 0.07 -1.81
CA VAL A 97 -3.18 0.52 -1.50
C VAL A 97 -2.24 -0.59 -1.93
N MET A 98 -1.41 -0.32 -2.91
CA MET A 98 -0.41 -1.24 -3.42
C MET A 98 0.97 -0.82 -2.94
N ILE A 99 1.70 -1.74 -2.31
CA ILE A 99 3.08 -1.54 -1.92
C ILE A 99 3.98 -2.21 -2.96
N ALA A 100 4.75 -1.42 -3.69
CA ALA A 100 5.80 -1.92 -4.58
C ALA A 100 7.08 -2.10 -3.76
N ASP A 101 7.19 -3.23 -3.12
CA ASP A 101 8.27 -3.62 -2.23
C ASP A 101 9.38 -4.39 -2.95
N LEU A 102 10.55 -4.45 -2.33
CA LEU A 102 11.65 -5.27 -2.79
C LEU A 102 11.39 -6.73 -2.41
N PRO A 103 11.30 -7.68 -3.37
CA PRO A 103 11.12 -9.09 -3.05
C PRO A 103 12.38 -9.67 -2.38
N GLU A 104 12.23 -10.78 -1.64
CA GLU A 104 13.35 -11.50 -1.00
C GLU A 104 14.46 -11.88 -1.99
N ASP A 105 14.07 -12.26 -3.20
CA ASP A 105 14.98 -12.41 -4.33
C ASP A 105 14.87 -11.18 -5.25
N PRO A 106 15.81 -10.22 -5.17
CA PRO A 106 15.77 -9.00 -5.97
C PRO A 106 15.78 -9.24 -7.49
N SER A 107 16.26 -10.40 -7.95
CA SER A 107 16.24 -10.76 -9.37
C SER A 107 14.80 -10.91 -9.93
N ARG A 108 13.82 -11.11 -9.06
CA ARG A 108 12.41 -11.24 -9.40
C ARG A 108 11.63 -9.91 -9.34
N LEU A 109 12.32 -8.78 -9.09
CA LEU A 109 11.68 -7.46 -9.03
C LEU A 109 10.89 -7.15 -10.32
N ALA A 110 11.43 -7.48 -11.47
CA ALA A 110 10.75 -7.25 -12.75
C ALA A 110 9.44 -8.02 -12.87
N GLU A 111 9.34 -9.22 -12.28
CA GLU A 111 8.14 -10.04 -12.27
C GLU A 111 7.05 -9.39 -11.40
N CYS A 112 7.36 -9.03 -10.15
CA CYS A 112 6.37 -8.42 -9.26
C CYS A 112 6.00 -6.99 -9.71
N TRP A 113 6.96 -6.19 -10.20
CA TRP A 113 6.66 -4.88 -10.78
C TRP A 113 5.74 -5.00 -12.00
N GLY A 114 5.99 -5.98 -12.88
CA GLY A 114 5.11 -6.28 -14.00
C GLY A 114 3.66 -6.55 -13.57
N ALA A 115 3.46 -7.31 -12.49
CA ALA A 115 2.14 -7.57 -11.92
C ALA A 115 1.46 -6.29 -11.40
N VAL A 116 2.22 -5.38 -10.76
CA VAL A 116 1.70 -4.05 -10.36
C VAL A 116 1.25 -3.26 -11.58
N ILE A 117 2.07 -3.20 -12.63
CA ILE A 117 1.74 -2.45 -13.86
C ILE A 117 0.51 -3.05 -14.56
N GLU A 118 0.35 -4.36 -14.57
CA GLU A 118 -0.83 -5.04 -15.12
C GLU A 118 -2.13 -4.59 -14.42
N ARG A 119 -2.07 -4.32 -13.12
CA ARG A 119 -3.22 -3.94 -12.27
C ARG A 119 -3.25 -2.46 -11.88
N ILE A 120 -2.37 -1.65 -12.45
CA ILE A 120 -2.13 -0.26 -12.00
C ILE A 120 -3.39 0.60 -11.95
N ARG A 121 -4.37 0.34 -12.81
CA ARG A 121 -5.63 1.09 -12.86
C ARG A 121 -6.60 0.79 -11.72
N GLN A 122 -6.39 -0.30 -11.00
CA GLN A 122 -7.14 -0.66 -9.80
C GLN A 122 -6.51 -0.09 -8.53
N VAL A 123 -5.33 0.54 -8.66
CA VAL A 123 -4.57 1.09 -7.53
C VAL A 123 -4.96 2.55 -7.27
N HIS A 124 -5.28 2.86 -6.01
CA HIS A 124 -5.62 4.22 -5.57
C HIS A 124 -4.45 4.92 -4.87
N VAL A 125 -3.67 4.16 -4.12
CA VAL A 125 -2.40 4.60 -3.54
C VAL A 125 -1.34 3.58 -3.94
N LEU A 126 -0.36 3.99 -4.71
CA LEU A 126 0.84 3.21 -4.98
C LEU A 126 1.97 3.75 -4.11
N PHE A 127 2.40 2.95 -3.15
CA PHE A 127 3.58 3.24 -2.36
C PHE A 127 4.78 2.49 -2.94
N ILE A 128 5.80 3.23 -3.36
CA ILE A 128 7.06 2.63 -3.81
C ILE A 128 8.01 2.63 -2.61
N ASP A 129 8.37 1.42 -2.17
CA ASP A 129 9.29 1.23 -1.06
C ASP A 129 10.65 1.90 -1.38
N PRO A 130 11.24 2.65 -0.44
CA PRO A 130 12.55 3.28 -0.66
C PRO A 130 13.64 2.31 -1.13
N GLU A 131 13.61 1.07 -0.64
CA GLU A 131 14.61 0.06 -1.03
C GLU A 131 14.41 -0.44 -2.47
N ALA A 132 13.18 -0.38 -2.99
CA ALA A 132 12.84 -0.76 -4.35
C ALA A 132 12.97 0.40 -5.35
N LEU A 133 12.98 1.65 -4.89
CA LEU A 133 12.84 2.85 -5.73
C LEU A 133 13.92 2.95 -6.83
N ASP A 134 15.20 2.84 -6.47
CA ASP A 134 16.32 2.89 -7.41
C ASP A 134 16.26 1.74 -8.44
N LEU A 135 15.94 0.55 -7.98
CA LEU A 135 15.85 -0.62 -8.85
C LEU A 135 14.68 -0.54 -9.83
N ILE A 136 13.53 -0.04 -9.37
CA ILE A 136 12.35 0.17 -10.24
C ILE A 136 12.64 1.30 -11.25
N SER A 137 13.33 2.38 -10.85
CA SER A 137 13.68 3.46 -11.76
C SER A 137 14.63 2.99 -12.88
N ARG A 138 15.60 2.17 -12.53
CA ARG A 138 16.47 1.53 -13.53
C ARG A 138 15.70 0.58 -14.47
N LEU A 139 14.78 -0.19 -13.91
CA LEU A 139 13.94 -1.11 -14.69
C LEU A 139 13.05 -0.37 -15.69
N GLU A 140 12.50 0.77 -15.28
CA GLU A 140 11.68 1.65 -16.13
C GLU A 140 12.55 2.55 -17.08
N GLY A 141 13.85 2.64 -16.85
CA GLY A 141 14.76 3.49 -17.63
C GLY A 141 14.53 4.98 -17.40
N VAL A 142 14.13 5.37 -16.19
CA VAL A 142 13.85 6.76 -15.82
C VAL A 142 14.63 7.16 -14.57
N GLU A 143 14.84 8.47 -14.38
CA GLU A 143 15.45 8.99 -13.16
C GLU A 143 14.46 8.83 -11.97
N GLU A 144 14.97 8.55 -10.77
CA GLU A 144 14.15 8.40 -9.56
C GLU A 144 13.20 9.58 -9.33
N ALA A 145 13.69 10.81 -9.60
CA ALA A 145 12.89 12.03 -9.41
C ALA A 145 11.67 12.09 -10.33
N GLU A 146 11.68 11.37 -11.45
CA GLU A 146 10.63 11.36 -12.46
C GLU A 146 9.72 10.12 -12.34
N LEU A 147 10.19 9.07 -11.67
CA LEU A 147 9.50 7.77 -11.63
C LEU A 147 8.06 7.89 -11.14
N LEU A 148 7.84 8.54 -9.98
CA LEU A 148 6.51 8.65 -9.38
C LEU A 148 5.55 9.37 -10.33
N HIS A 149 6.02 10.45 -10.93
CA HIS A 149 5.24 11.25 -11.87
C HIS A 149 4.85 10.44 -13.11
N GLN A 150 5.81 9.74 -13.72
CA GLN A 150 5.56 8.95 -14.93
C GLN A 150 4.63 7.77 -14.66
N VAL A 151 4.83 7.05 -13.55
CA VAL A 151 3.97 5.93 -13.15
C VAL A 151 2.55 6.41 -12.87
N ARG A 152 2.40 7.56 -12.15
CA ARG A 152 1.12 8.17 -11.90
C ARG A 152 0.39 8.50 -13.21
N GLN A 153 1.06 9.14 -14.15
CA GLN A 153 0.46 9.53 -15.44
C GLN A 153 0.04 8.30 -16.26
N ARG A 154 0.89 7.30 -16.35
CA ARG A 154 0.63 6.08 -17.12
C ARG A 154 -0.54 5.27 -16.54
N GLY A 155 -0.57 5.12 -15.22
CA GLY A 155 -1.59 4.36 -14.52
C GLY A 155 -2.86 5.13 -14.17
N LEU A 156 -2.82 6.47 -14.25
CA LEU A 156 -3.84 7.37 -13.70
C LEU A 156 -4.09 7.14 -12.21
N VAL A 157 -3.06 6.67 -11.49
CA VAL A 157 -3.12 6.40 -10.05
C VAL A 157 -3.41 7.69 -9.30
N PRO A 158 -4.42 7.77 -8.44
CA PRO A 158 -4.72 8.98 -7.67
C PRO A 158 -3.53 9.50 -6.88
N HIS A 159 -2.79 8.61 -6.20
CA HIS A 159 -1.62 8.96 -5.39
C HIS A 159 -0.49 7.96 -5.62
N VAL A 160 0.68 8.43 -6.01
CA VAL A 160 1.92 7.65 -6.03
C VAL A 160 2.88 8.29 -5.05
N CYS A 161 3.37 7.53 -4.09
CA CYS A 161 4.15 8.07 -2.98
C CYS A 161 5.34 7.21 -2.61
N THR A 162 6.29 7.85 -1.94
CA THR A 162 7.45 7.22 -1.30
C THR A 162 7.90 8.07 -0.12
N VAL A 163 8.66 7.47 0.80
CA VAL A 163 9.35 8.17 1.88
C VAL A 163 10.80 7.73 1.92
N SER A 164 11.73 8.66 1.89
CA SER A 164 13.16 8.37 1.93
C SER A 164 13.86 9.28 2.93
N GLY A 165 14.42 8.68 3.98
CA GLY A 165 15.01 9.40 5.09
C GLY A 165 14.01 10.38 5.73
N SER A 166 14.35 11.68 5.71
CA SER A 166 13.50 12.73 6.29
C SER A 166 12.52 13.39 5.30
N LYS A 167 12.28 12.78 4.14
CA LYS A 167 11.46 13.37 3.08
C LYS A 167 10.39 12.40 2.61
N ALA A 168 9.16 12.88 2.56
CA ALA A 168 8.05 12.20 1.92
C ALA A 168 7.62 12.97 0.66
N LEU A 169 7.26 12.22 -0.39
CA LEU A 169 6.81 12.75 -1.67
C LEU A 169 5.52 12.03 -2.08
N VAL A 170 4.52 12.81 -2.48
CA VAL A 170 3.29 12.29 -3.07
C VAL A 170 3.03 13.00 -4.40
N GLU A 171 2.98 12.24 -5.47
CA GLU A 171 2.47 12.67 -6.77
C GLU A 171 0.96 12.40 -6.83
N HIS A 172 0.17 13.40 -7.20
CA HIS A 172 -1.29 13.28 -7.34
C HIS A 172 -1.80 14.02 -8.58
N ALA A 173 -3.11 13.92 -8.84
CA ALA A 173 -3.69 14.45 -10.08
C ALA A 173 -3.47 15.96 -10.32
N LEU A 174 -3.27 16.73 -9.25
CA LEU A 174 -3.09 18.19 -9.30
C LEU A 174 -1.64 18.65 -9.12
N GLY A 175 -0.69 17.74 -9.08
CA GLY A 175 0.73 18.04 -8.93
C GLY A 175 1.45 17.17 -7.92
N SER A 176 2.55 17.65 -7.36
CA SER A 176 3.33 16.95 -6.33
C SER A 176 3.35 17.74 -5.02
N VAL A 177 3.31 17.01 -3.91
CA VAL A 177 3.46 17.56 -2.57
C VAL A 177 4.63 16.89 -1.87
N ARG A 178 5.41 17.69 -1.16
CA ARG A 178 6.57 17.23 -0.36
C ARG A 178 6.43 17.71 1.07
N ALA A 179 6.78 16.85 2.02
CA ALA A 179 6.86 17.21 3.43
C ALA A 179 8.04 16.52 4.11
N SER A 180 8.38 17.02 5.29
CA SER A 180 9.31 16.32 6.16
C SER A 180 8.65 15.06 6.71
N ALA A 181 9.43 14.00 6.84
CA ALA A 181 9.05 12.78 7.54
C ALA A 181 10.03 12.55 8.70
N ASP A 182 9.57 11.98 9.78
CA ASP A 182 10.45 11.56 10.85
C ASP A 182 11.26 10.33 10.40
N PRO A 183 12.60 10.44 10.31
CA PRO A 183 13.43 9.34 9.83
C PRO A 183 13.48 8.15 10.81
N SER A 184 13.00 8.31 12.04
CA SER A 184 12.87 7.22 13.03
C SER A 184 11.64 6.36 12.76
N LEU A 185 10.66 6.87 12.02
CA LEU A 185 9.50 6.11 11.58
C LEU A 185 9.88 5.25 10.38
N GLY A 186 9.57 3.97 10.44
CA GLY A 186 9.71 3.11 9.28
C GLY A 186 8.73 3.50 8.15
N PRO A 187 9.06 3.16 6.89
CA PRO A 187 8.26 3.56 5.73
C PRO A 187 6.80 3.09 5.80
N TYR A 188 6.55 1.94 6.38
CA TYR A 188 5.20 1.38 6.52
C TYR A 188 4.40 2.03 7.65
N VAL A 189 5.05 2.55 8.70
CA VAL A 189 4.42 3.36 9.74
C VAL A 189 3.94 4.68 9.14
N TRP A 190 4.80 5.32 8.34
CA TRP A 190 4.44 6.50 7.58
C TRP A 190 3.25 6.25 6.64
N LEU A 191 3.29 5.15 5.86
CA LEU A 191 2.20 4.79 4.95
C LEU A 191 0.88 4.56 5.70
N ALA A 192 0.93 3.85 6.82
CA ALA A 192 -0.24 3.60 7.67
C ALA A 192 -0.87 4.91 8.15
N SER A 193 -0.05 5.84 8.66
CA SER A 193 -0.53 7.15 9.08
C SER A 193 -1.14 7.92 7.91
N PHE A 194 -0.47 7.96 6.75
CA PHE A 194 -0.96 8.65 5.56
C PHE A 194 -2.34 8.16 5.11
N ILE A 195 -2.55 6.84 5.03
CA ILE A 195 -3.84 6.27 4.61
C ILE A 195 -4.93 6.39 5.68
N CYS A 196 -4.57 6.49 6.96
CA CYS A 196 -5.51 6.80 8.03
C CYS A 196 -6.00 8.25 7.96
N GLU A 197 -5.13 9.20 7.62
CA GLU A 197 -5.45 10.61 7.55
C GLU A 197 -6.16 11.02 6.23
N LEU A 198 -5.82 10.34 5.13
CA LEU A 198 -6.28 10.72 3.78
C LEU A 198 -7.81 10.83 3.63
N PRO A 199 -8.65 9.93 4.21
CA PRO A 199 -10.11 10.03 4.11
C PRO A 199 -10.68 11.29 4.77
N ALA A 200 -10.06 11.76 5.85
CA ALA A 200 -10.49 12.93 6.62
C ALA A 200 -9.90 14.25 6.10
N ALA A 201 -8.80 14.18 5.35
CA ALA A 201 -8.03 15.34 4.95
C ALA A 201 -8.75 16.25 3.95
N GLY A 202 -9.80 15.77 3.29
CA GLY A 202 -10.56 16.50 2.30
C GLY A 202 -9.98 16.43 0.89
N PRO A 203 -10.66 16.99 -0.10
CA PRO A 203 -10.28 16.89 -1.50
C PRO A 203 -9.12 17.81 -1.89
N GLY A 204 -8.50 17.48 -3.02
CA GLY A 204 -7.51 18.31 -3.69
C GLY A 204 -6.13 18.34 -3.04
N SER A 205 -5.27 19.21 -3.55
CA SER A 205 -3.87 19.33 -3.11
C SER A 205 -3.72 19.64 -1.63
N GLU A 206 -4.57 20.52 -1.10
CA GLU A 206 -4.53 20.90 0.32
C GLU A 206 -4.88 19.72 1.25
N GLY A 207 -5.80 18.84 0.79
CA GLY A 207 -6.11 17.61 1.52
C GLY A 207 -4.91 16.65 1.56
N VAL A 208 -4.30 16.39 0.40
CA VAL A 208 -3.12 15.55 0.30
C VAL A 208 -1.97 16.11 1.13
N GLU A 209 -1.72 17.42 1.08
CA GLU A 209 -0.67 18.09 1.87
C GLU A 209 -0.93 17.95 3.37
N ARG A 210 -2.19 18.06 3.80
CA ARG A 210 -2.59 17.89 5.20
C ARG A 210 -2.33 16.46 5.70
N ALA A 211 -2.76 15.45 4.93
CA ALA A 211 -2.50 14.05 5.25
C ALA A 211 -1.00 13.74 5.28
N LEU A 212 -0.25 14.28 4.32
CA LEU A 212 1.20 14.09 4.22
C LEU A 212 1.93 14.69 5.43
N ARG A 213 1.55 15.89 5.86
CA ARG A 213 2.13 16.54 7.06
C ARG A 213 1.78 15.80 8.33
N ALA A 214 0.53 15.35 8.48
CA ALA A 214 0.11 14.57 9.64
C ALA A 214 0.88 13.25 9.72
N ALA A 215 1.08 12.55 8.60
CA ALA A 215 1.88 11.33 8.55
C ALA A 215 3.35 11.53 8.92
N GLY A 216 3.93 12.67 8.52
CA GLY A 216 5.32 13.02 8.87
C GLY A 216 5.53 13.41 10.33
N MET A 217 4.44 13.77 11.02
CA MET A 217 4.42 14.19 12.43
C MET A 217 3.77 13.14 13.34
N ALA A 218 3.49 11.94 12.82
CA ALA A 218 2.88 10.86 13.59
C ALA A 218 3.78 10.50 14.78
N ASP A 219 3.57 11.24 15.82
CA ASP A 219 4.41 11.35 17.00
C ASP A 219 4.27 10.15 17.93
N SER A 220 5.35 9.65 18.37
CA SER A 220 5.83 9.38 19.71
C SER A 220 5.03 9.90 20.94
N THR A 221 3.80 10.33 20.79
CA THR A 221 2.99 10.81 21.93
C THR A 221 1.98 9.75 22.42
N SER A 222 2.38 8.48 22.37
CA SER A 222 1.62 7.38 22.99
C SER A 222 2.60 6.44 23.70
N VAL A 223 3.12 6.87 24.85
CA VAL A 223 3.66 6.00 25.91
C VAL A 223 2.81 6.18 27.13
#